data_f29d9803c5675db0c3af5164a3daccc5
#
_entry.id   f29d9803c5675db0c3af5164a3daccc5
#
_cell.length_a   1.000
_cell.length_b   1.000
_cell.length_c   1.000
_cell.angle_alpha   90.00
_cell.angle_beta   90.00
_cell.angle_gamma   90.00
#
_symmetry.space_group_name_H-M   'P 1'
#
loop_
_entity.id
_entity.type
_entity.pdbx_description
1 polymer ?
#
loop_
_entity_poly.entity_id
_entity_poly.type
_entity_poly.pdbx_seq_one_letter_code
_entity_poly.pdbx_strand_id
1 'polypeptide(L)' 'MTYLEQLNKIAGQLPLDVLLDINQRIGAWLASGGKEDDPYIQQQLRFAERFLKSNGRSDENE' A
#
# COMPACT_ATOMS: atom_id res chain seq x y z
N MET A 1 -7.40 -6.25 12.75
CA MET A 1 -7.30 -5.75 11.37
C MET A 1 -5.86 -5.89 10.89
N THR A 2 -5.67 -6.58 9.79
CA THR A 2 -4.32 -6.79 9.29
C THR A 2 -3.86 -5.59 8.47
N TYR A 3 -2.56 -5.55 8.21
CA TYR A 3 -2.01 -4.50 7.35
C TYR A 3 -2.61 -4.59 5.95
N LEU A 4 -2.86 -5.81 5.47
CA LEU A 4 -3.46 -5.98 4.15
C LEU A 4 -4.87 -5.40 4.09
N GLU A 5 -5.64 -5.60 5.14
CA GLU A 5 -6.99 -5.03 5.19
C GLU A 5 -6.94 -3.51 5.19
N GLN A 6 -5.99 -2.94 5.92
CA GLN A 6 -5.83 -1.49 5.93
C GLN A 6 -5.44 -0.98 4.56
N LEU A 7 -4.54 -1.69 3.89
CA LEU A 7 -4.13 -1.31 2.54
C LEU A 7 -5.31 -1.37 1.58
N ASN A 8 -6.12 -2.40 1.68
CA ASN A 8 -7.28 -2.54 0.80
C ASN A 8 -8.26 -1.38 0.97
N LYS A 9 -8.36 -0.82 2.17
CA LYS A 9 -9.26 0.30 2.40
C LYS A 9 -8.86 1.53 1.63
N ILE A 10 -7.57 1.73 1.43
CA ILE A 10 -7.09 2.92 0.74
C ILE A 10 -6.72 2.65 -0.71
N ALA A 11 -6.80 1.39 -1.12
CA ALA A 11 -6.34 1.01 -2.46
C ALA A 11 -7.09 1.74 -3.57
N GLY A 12 -8.37 1.99 -3.38
CA GLY A 12 -9.16 2.67 -4.39
C GLY A 12 -8.77 4.12 -4.59
N GLN A 13 -7.96 4.68 -3.70
CA GLN A 13 -7.51 6.06 -3.81
C GLN A 13 -6.17 6.17 -4.53
N LEU A 14 -5.55 5.04 -4.84
CA LEU A 14 -4.23 5.05 -5.46
C LEU A 14 -4.36 5.07 -6.98
N PRO A 15 -3.42 5.74 -7.68
CA PRO A 15 -3.36 5.62 -9.13
C PRO A 15 -3.22 4.16 -9.52
N LEU A 16 -3.75 3.81 -10.68
CA LEU A 16 -3.78 2.43 -11.11
C LEU A 16 -2.40 1.80 -11.18
N ASP A 17 -1.43 2.51 -11.71
CA ASP A 17 -0.08 1.96 -11.85
C ASP A 17 0.55 1.68 -10.49
N VAL A 18 0.33 2.55 -9.52
CA VAL A 18 0.83 2.33 -8.16
C VAL A 18 0.12 1.13 -7.53
N LEU A 19 -1.20 1.08 -7.70
CA LEU A 19 -1.98 -0.01 -7.14
C LEU A 19 -1.54 -1.36 -7.72
N LEU A 20 -1.33 -1.41 -9.02
CA LEU A 20 -0.91 -2.65 -9.66
C LEU A 20 0.47 -3.08 -9.18
N ASP A 21 1.38 -2.14 -9.01
CA ASP A 21 2.72 -2.46 -8.51
C ASP A 21 2.65 -3.05 -7.10
N ILE A 22 1.89 -2.41 -6.23
CA ILE A 22 1.75 -2.89 -4.86
C ILE A 22 1.08 -4.25 -4.83
N ASN A 23 0.02 -4.43 -5.61
CA ASN A 23 -0.68 -5.71 -5.66
C ASN A 23 0.22 -6.82 -6.14
N GLN A 24 1.07 -6.53 -7.12
CA GLN A 24 1.98 -7.53 -7.64
C GLN A 24 2.99 -7.97 -6.56
N ARG A 25 3.51 -7.01 -5.82
CA ARG A 25 4.46 -7.33 -4.75
C ARG A 25 3.81 -8.13 -3.65
N ILE A 26 2.61 -7.74 -3.24
CA ILE A 26 1.90 -8.44 -2.18
C ILE A 26 1.48 -9.82 -2.65
N GLY A 27 1.02 -9.93 -3.89
CA GLY A 27 0.66 -11.23 -4.45
C GLY A 27 1.82 -12.20 -4.44
N ALA A 28 3.01 -11.73 -4.83
CA ALA A 28 4.19 -12.57 -4.81
C ALA A 28 4.57 -12.96 -3.39
N TRP A 29 4.44 -12.03 -2.45
CA TRP A 29 4.73 -12.31 -1.05
C TRP A 29 3.81 -13.39 -0.50
N LEU A 30 2.51 -13.25 -0.73
CA LEU A 30 1.54 -14.22 -0.23
C LEU A 30 1.72 -15.57 -0.91
N ALA A 31 2.05 -15.57 -2.19
CA ALA A 31 2.26 -16.81 -2.94
C ALA A 31 3.47 -17.56 -2.42
N SER A 32 4.44 -16.87 -1.84
CA SER A 32 5.62 -17.51 -1.27
C SER A 32 5.43 -17.93 0.18
N GLY A 33 4.21 -17.79 0.70
CA GLY A 33 3.91 -18.19 2.06
C GLY A 33 3.96 -17.07 3.07
N GLY A 34 4.06 -15.82 2.63
CA GLY A 34 4.08 -14.69 3.53
C GLY A 34 2.73 -14.45 4.18
N LYS A 35 2.74 -13.73 5.30
CA LYS A 35 1.54 -13.47 6.07
C LYS A 35 1.02 -12.08 5.81
N GLU A 36 -0.28 -11.89 6.01
CA GLU A 36 -0.95 -10.63 5.72
C GLU A 36 -0.61 -9.50 6.68
N ASP A 37 -0.12 -9.84 7.85
CA ASP A 37 0.24 -8.81 8.84
C ASP A 37 1.73 -8.77 9.10
N ASP A 38 2.51 -9.30 8.19
CA ASP A 38 3.97 -9.27 8.29
C ASP A 38 4.48 -7.84 8.06
N PRO A 39 5.64 -7.49 8.64
CA PRO A 39 6.24 -6.17 8.39
C PRO A 39 6.43 -5.84 6.91
N TYR A 40 6.58 -6.83 6.06
CA TYR A 40 6.69 -6.57 4.63
C TYR A 40 5.42 -5.90 4.10
N ILE A 41 4.26 -6.40 4.53
CA ILE A 41 2.98 -5.80 4.13
C ILE A 41 2.85 -4.41 4.75
N GLN A 42 3.32 -4.26 5.99
CA GLN A 42 3.30 -2.95 6.63
C GLN A 42 4.10 -1.92 5.82
N GLN A 43 5.21 -2.32 5.25
CA GLN A 43 6.01 -1.42 4.42
C GLN A 43 5.22 -0.97 3.20
N GLN A 44 4.48 -1.88 2.58
CA GLN A 44 3.65 -1.53 1.43
C GLN A 44 2.55 -0.57 1.84
N LEU A 45 1.94 -0.82 2.99
CA LEU A 45 0.90 0.06 3.51
C LEU A 45 1.45 1.46 3.76
N ARG A 46 2.62 1.56 4.39
CA ARG A 46 3.21 2.86 4.67
C ARG A 46 3.59 3.59 3.40
N PHE A 47 4.06 2.86 2.41
CA PHE A 47 4.36 3.46 1.12
C PHE A 47 3.09 4.06 0.51
N ALA A 48 2.00 3.32 0.53
CA ALA A 48 0.74 3.78 -0.03
C ALA A 48 0.23 5.00 0.73
N GLU A 49 0.28 4.95 2.06
CA GLU A 49 -0.17 6.07 2.88
C GLU A 49 0.65 7.33 2.62
N ARG A 50 1.96 7.16 2.49
CA ARG A 50 2.84 8.29 2.23
C ARG A 50 2.56 8.87 0.85
N PHE A 51 2.31 8.00 -0.12
CA PHE A 51 2.00 8.45 -1.46
C PHE A 51 0.72 9.28 -1.50
N LEU A 52 -0.31 8.80 -0.82
CA LEU A 52 -1.58 9.53 -0.76
C LEU A 52 -1.41 10.86 -0.04
N LYS A 53 -0.68 10.84 1.05
CA LYS A 53 -0.45 12.06 1.82
C LYS A 53 0.32 13.08 1.00
N SER A 54 1.34 12.63 0.31
CA SER A 54 2.16 13.52 -0.51
C SER A 54 1.35 14.11 -1.64
N ASN A 55 0.58 13.28 -2.33
CA ASN A 55 -0.23 13.76 -3.43
C ASN A 55 -1.36 14.66 -2.99
N GLY A 56 -1.99 14.30 -1.87
CA GLY A 56 -3.12 15.06 -1.40
C GLY A 56 -2.75 16.39 -0.79
N ARG A 57 -1.49 16.55 -0.46
CA ARG A 57 -1.04 17.74 0.24
C ARG A 57 0.10 18.45 -0.45
N SER A 58 0.27 18.15 -1.70
CA SER A 58 1.38 18.73 -2.45
C SER A 58 1.37 20.26 -2.45
N ASP A 59 0.22 20.81 -2.30
CA ASP A 59 0.06 22.25 -2.32
C ASP A 59 0.58 22.89 -1.06
N GLU A 60 0.78 22.13 -0.07
CA GLU A 60 1.25 22.70 1.16
C GLU A 60 2.71 22.80 1.26
N ASN A 61 3.08 22.29 0.81
CA ASN A 61 4.28 22.24 1.13
C ASN A 61 5.05 23.14 0.96
N GLU A 62 4.51 23.25 1.10
CA GLU A 62 4.82 23.69 1.23
C GLU A 62 5.08 24.01 1.49
#